data_b9ddb40de58c4a745c16dc549116e47a
#
_entry.id   b9ddb40de58c4a745c16dc549116e47a
#
_cell.length_a   1.000
_cell.length_b   1.000
_cell.length_c   1.000
_cell.angle_alpha   90.00
_cell.angle_beta   90.00
_cell.angle_gamma   90.00
#
_symmetry.space_group_name_H-M   'P 1'
#
loop_
_entity.id
_entity.type
_entity.pdbx_description
1 polymer ?
#
loop_
_entity_poly.entity_id
_entity_poly.type
_entity_poly.pdbx_seq_one_letter_code
_entity_poly.pdbx_strand_id
1 'polypeptide(L)'
;LVYADLRDGIAVREAVEQANPTHVFHLAAQSYPKTSFTSPLDTLDTNVQGTVRLLDALRKSDAEIHVCSSSEVYGRAKTIPIPEEAPFHPASPYAVSKVGADLMARHYAEAYGMRVQVTRMGTHTGPRRGDVFAESSFAKQIAMIEAGQIRPIIKHGNLESMRTIADVR
;
A
#
# COMPACT_ATOMS: atom_id res chain seq x y z
N LEU A 1 -6.69 21.10 -4.52
CA LEU A 1 -6.55 19.72 -4.95
C LEU A 1 -5.72 19.68 -6.23
N VAL A 2 -4.65 18.88 -6.28
CA VAL A 2 -3.82 18.67 -7.46
C VAL A 2 -3.96 17.23 -7.89
N TYR A 3 -4.13 16.99 -9.18
CA TYR A 3 -4.21 15.65 -9.76
C TYR A 3 -2.89 15.29 -10.42
N ALA A 4 -2.28 14.18 -10.03
CA ALA A 4 -1.07 13.66 -10.64
C ALA A 4 -1.11 12.11 -10.62
N ASP A 5 -0.53 11.50 -11.66
CA ASP A 5 -0.29 10.05 -11.69
C ASP A 5 1.15 9.78 -11.24
N LEU A 6 1.36 8.83 -10.33
CA LEU A 6 2.70 8.44 -9.87
C LEU A 6 3.62 7.95 -10.99
N ARG A 7 3.06 7.53 -12.13
CA ARG A 7 3.82 7.08 -13.30
C ARG A 7 4.31 8.25 -14.16
N ASP A 8 3.80 9.46 -13.93
CA ASP A 8 4.23 10.69 -14.57
C ASP A 8 5.16 11.49 -13.64
N GLY A 9 6.47 11.39 -13.89
CA GLY A 9 7.48 12.06 -13.06
C GLY A 9 7.44 13.59 -13.15
N ILE A 10 6.93 14.16 -14.25
CA ILE A 10 6.77 15.61 -14.40
C ILE A 10 5.61 16.06 -13.51
N ALA A 11 4.44 15.43 -13.65
CA ALA A 11 3.26 15.75 -12.86
C ALA A 11 3.51 15.59 -11.34
N VAL A 12 4.26 14.56 -10.93
CA VAL A 12 4.65 14.36 -9.51
C VAL A 12 5.52 15.52 -9.02
N ARG A 13 6.52 15.95 -9.81
CA ARG A 13 7.40 17.06 -9.45
C ARG A 13 6.63 18.38 -9.32
N GLU A 14 5.80 18.70 -10.30
CA GLU A 14 4.96 19.90 -10.29
C GLU A 14 4.00 19.90 -9.09
N ALA A 15 3.40 18.76 -8.76
CA ALA A 15 2.53 18.62 -7.61
C ALA A 15 3.28 18.87 -6.28
N VAL A 16 4.51 18.37 -6.15
CA VAL A 16 5.36 18.59 -4.96
C VAL A 16 5.77 20.07 -4.89
N GLU A 17 6.20 20.66 -5.98
CA GLU A 17 6.59 22.08 -6.04
C GLU A 17 5.41 23.00 -5.69
N GLN A 18 4.23 22.73 -6.25
CA GLN A 18 3.03 23.52 -5.95
C GLN A 18 2.58 23.37 -4.49
N ALA A 19 2.67 22.16 -3.92
CA ALA A 19 2.22 21.89 -2.55
C ALA A 19 3.22 22.41 -1.51
N ASN A 20 4.52 22.43 -1.82
CA ASN A 20 5.64 22.74 -0.91
C ASN A 20 5.41 22.12 0.49
N PRO A 21 5.29 20.79 0.60
CA PRO A 21 4.81 20.13 1.81
C PRO A 21 5.84 20.12 2.92
N THR A 22 5.38 20.21 4.17
CA THR A 22 6.18 19.93 5.38
C THR A 22 6.04 18.46 5.81
N HIS A 23 4.92 17.81 5.46
CA HIS A 23 4.63 16.41 5.76
C HIS A 23 4.01 15.75 4.54
N VAL A 24 4.45 14.54 4.24
CA VAL A 24 3.97 13.75 3.11
C VAL A 24 3.55 12.36 3.58
N PHE A 25 2.29 11.99 3.33
CA PHE A 25 1.78 10.65 3.55
C PHE A 25 1.62 9.96 2.20
N HIS A 26 2.60 9.13 1.84
CA HIS A 26 2.59 8.40 0.58
C HIS A 26 1.71 7.15 0.67
N LEU A 27 0.42 7.32 0.39
CA LEU A 27 -0.59 6.27 0.43
C LEU A 27 -0.96 5.76 -0.97
N ALA A 28 -0.56 6.49 -2.02
CA ALA A 28 -0.89 6.15 -3.39
C ALA A 28 -0.13 4.90 -3.85
N ALA A 29 -0.87 3.89 -4.30
CA ALA A 29 -0.31 2.63 -4.76
C ALA A 29 -1.36 1.81 -5.55
N GLN A 30 -0.90 0.89 -6.39
CA GLN A 30 -1.70 -0.27 -6.76
C GLN A 30 -1.71 -1.23 -5.55
N SER A 31 -2.83 -1.28 -4.81
CA SER A 31 -2.91 -1.95 -3.49
C SER A 31 -3.66 -3.28 -3.48
N TYR A 32 -4.16 -3.74 -4.64
CA TYR A 32 -4.91 -4.98 -4.74
C TYR A 32 -4.02 -6.13 -5.24
N PRO A 33 -3.65 -7.10 -4.37
CA PRO A 33 -2.70 -8.15 -4.74
C PRO A 33 -3.10 -8.96 -5.95
N LYS A 34 -4.40 -9.25 -6.14
CA LYS A 34 -4.88 -10.02 -7.29
C LYS A 34 -4.54 -9.35 -8.62
N THR A 35 -4.69 -8.03 -8.74
CA THR A 35 -4.33 -7.28 -9.94
C THR A 35 -2.83 -7.39 -10.25
N SER A 36 -1.97 -7.51 -9.24
CA SER A 36 -0.53 -7.61 -9.47
C SER A 36 -0.11 -8.88 -10.23
N PHE A 37 -0.90 -9.94 -10.18
CA PHE A 37 -0.63 -11.17 -10.95
C PHE A 37 -0.97 -11.02 -12.44
N THR A 38 -1.94 -10.18 -12.77
CA THR A 38 -2.33 -9.91 -14.18
C THR A 38 -1.59 -8.73 -14.78
N SER A 39 -1.15 -7.76 -13.96
CA SER A 39 -0.45 -6.54 -14.37
C SER A 39 0.76 -6.27 -13.48
N PRO A 40 1.77 -7.16 -13.48
CA PRO A 40 2.95 -7.01 -12.61
C PRO A 40 3.79 -5.77 -12.96
N LEU A 41 3.95 -5.44 -14.23
CA LEU A 41 4.73 -4.28 -14.66
C LEU A 41 4.09 -2.96 -14.21
N ASP A 42 2.79 -2.81 -14.38
CA ASP A 42 2.07 -1.62 -13.90
C ASP A 42 2.13 -1.49 -12.37
N THR A 43 2.09 -2.63 -11.67
CA THR A 43 2.23 -2.66 -10.22
C THR A 43 3.63 -2.20 -9.78
N LEU A 44 4.69 -2.66 -10.46
CA LEU A 44 6.07 -2.23 -10.18
C LEU A 44 6.29 -0.76 -10.54
N ASP A 45 5.81 -0.31 -11.69
CA ASP A 45 5.94 1.07 -12.11
C ASP A 45 5.23 2.03 -11.13
N THR A 46 4.00 1.70 -10.75
CA THR A 46 3.26 2.52 -9.78
C THR A 46 3.90 2.50 -8.40
N ASN A 47 4.20 1.31 -7.85
CA ASN A 47 4.57 1.18 -6.45
C ASN A 47 6.06 1.42 -6.20
N VAL A 48 6.94 0.97 -7.08
CA VAL A 48 8.39 1.15 -6.91
C VAL A 48 8.85 2.46 -7.56
N GLN A 49 8.66 2.57 -8.88
CA GLN A 49 9.14 3.74 -9.59
C GLN A 49 8.36 5.00 -9.20
N GLY A 50 7.04 4.89 -8.94
CA GLY A 50 6.24 5.99 -8.43
C GLY A 50 6.72 6.49 -7.07
N THR A 51 7.08 5.57 -6.14
CA THR A 51 7.71 5.94 -4.87
C THR A 51 9.04 6.66 -5.10
N VAL A 52 9.88 6.16 -6.00
CA VAL A 52 11.17 6.79 -6.33
C VAL A 52 10.97 8.18 -6.92
N ARG A 53 10.03 8.37 -7.85
CA ARG A 53 9.70 9.67 -8.44
C ARG A 53 9.29 10.69 -7.36
N LEU A 54 8.47 10.26 -6.41
CA LEU A 54 8.05 11.12 -5.29
C LEU A 54 9.24 11.47 -4.37
N LEU A 55 10.02 10.49 -3.97
CA LEU A 55 11.18 10.70 -3.11
C LEU A 55 12.23 11.60 -3.79
N ASP A 56 12.46 11.40 -5.09
CA ASP A 56 13.39 12.24 -5.85
C ASP A 56 12.90 13.68 -5.99
N ALA A 57 11.59 13.88 -6.18
CA ALA A 57 11.00 15.23 -6.19
C ALA A 57 11.14 15.93 -4.83
N LEU A 58 11.11 15.18 -3.72
CA LEU A 58 11.22 15.68 -2.34
C LEU A 58 12.68 15.76 -1.84
N ARG A 59 13.67 15.32 -2.61
CA ARG A 59 15.05 15.13 -2.15
C ARG A 59 15.74 16.40 -1.61
N LYS A 60 15.28 17.58 -2.04
CA LYS A 60 15.81 18.88 -1.58
C LYS A 60 14.88 19.58 -0.58
N SER A 61 13.82 18.93 -0.12
CA SER A 61 12.90 19.49 0.86
C SER A 61 13.22 18.97 2.27
N ASP A 62 12.82 19.73 3.28
CA ASP A 62 12.90 19.31 4.70
C ASP A 62 11.63 18.56 5.14
N ALA A 63 10.81 18.07 4.21
CA ALA A 63 9.56 17.39 4.53
C ALA A 63 9.80 16.08 5.32
N GLU A 64 8.89 15.79 6.25
CA GLU A 64 8.77 14.46 6.86
C GLU A 64 7.91 13.58 5.98
N ILE A 65 8.43 12.40 5.63
CA ILE A 65 7.79 11.54 4.64
C ILE A 65 7.43 10.22 5.29
N HIS A 66 6.16 9.86 5.24
CA HIS A 66 5.67 8.56 5.65
C HIS A 66 5.37 7.72 4.40
N VAL A 67 6.08 6.61 4.25
CA VAL A 67 5.88 5.64 3.15
C VAL A 67 5.18 4.40 3.67
N CYS A 68 4.01 4.10 3.12
CA CYS A 68 3.28 2.89 3.42
C CYS A 68 3.87 1.68 2.67
N SER A 69 4.63 0.84 3.39
CA SER A 69 4.99 -0.51 2.98
C SER A 69 3.82 -1.47 3.26
N SER A 70 4.06 -2.71 3.60
CA SER A 70 3.04 -3.71 3.90
C SER A 70 3.63 -4.86 4.71
N SER A 71 2.86 -5.48 5.58
CA SER A 71 3.25 -6.75 6.22
C SER A 71 3.40 -7.92 5.23
N GLU A 72 2.85 -7.80 4.02
CA GLU A 72 3.03 -8.77 2.94
C GLU A 72 4.50 -8.92 2.48
N VAL A 73 5.38 -7.96 2.83
CA VAL A 73 6.82 -8.07 2.56
C VAL A 73 7.47 -9.25 3.27
N TYR A 74 6.91 -9.66 4.41
CA TYR A 74 7.39 -10.82 5.19
C TYR A 74 6.85 -12.16 4.67
N GLY A 75 5.78 -12.14 3.85
CA GLY A 75 5.16 -13.33 3.28
C GLY A 75 4.78 -14.35 4.36
N ARG A 76 5.32 -15.57 4.23
CA ARG A 76 5.14 -16.63 5.23
C ARG A 76 6.20 -16.53 6.32
N ALA A 77 5.99 -15.64 7.27
CA ALA A 77 6.89 -15.49 8.40
C ALA A 77 6.96 -16.79 9.23
N LYS A 78 8.17 -17.12 9.70
CA LYS A 78 8.40 -18.31 10.54
C LYS A 78 8.09 -18.08 12.02
N THR A 79 8.10 -16.82 12.43
CA THR A 79 7.92 -16.41 13.84
C THR A 79 6.76 -15.46 13.97
N ILE A 80 5.92 -15.66 14.99
CA ILE A 80 4.79 -14.78 15.34
C ILE A 80 4.90 -14.47 16.84
N PRO A 81 4.84 -13.19 17.24
CA PRO A 81 4.78 -11.97 16.41
C PRO A 81 5.97 -11.82 15.45
N ILE A 82 5.74 -11.17 14.29
CA ILE A 82 6.78 -10.97 13.28
C ILE A 82 7.66 -9.78 13.73
N PRO A 83 8.97 -9.96 13.98
CA PRO A 83 9.86 -8.85 14.28
C PRO A 83 10.13 -8.01 13.04
N GLU A 84 10.47 -6.72 13.22
CA GLU A 84 10.73 -5.82 12.09
C GLU A 84 11.94 -6.24 11.25
N GLU A 85 12.91 -6.91 11.88
CA GLU A 85 14.13 -7.43 11.27
C GLU A 85 13.93 -8.76 10.52
N ALA A 86 12.72 -9.32 10.56
CA ALA A 86 12.44 -10.56 9.84
C ALA A 86 12.78 -10.42 8.35
N PRO A 87 13.36 -11.44 7.72
CA PRO A 87 13.76 -11.37 6.32
C PRO A 87 12.53 -11.22 5.42
N PHE A 88 12.67 -10.44 4.37
CA PHE A 88 11.64 -10.33 3.34
C PHE A 88 11.48 -11.64 2.59
N HIS A 89 10.23 -12.07 2.44
CA HIS A 89 9.88 -13.29 1.70
C HIS A 89 8.55 -13.09 0.94
N PRO A 90 8.49 -12.09 0.02
CA PRO A 90 7.25 -11.70 -0.65
C PRO A 90 6.66 -12.85 -1.47
N ALA A 91 5.34 -13.05 -1.40
CA ALA A 91 4.63 -14.13 -2.06
C ALA A 91 3.74 -13.69 -3.24
N SER A 92 3.84 -12.42 -3.65
CA SER A 92 3.08 -11.87 -4.79
C SER A 92 3.86 -10.74 -5.46
N PRO A 93 3.60 -10.41 -6.74
CA PRO A 93 4.20 -9.23 -7.37
C PRO A 93 3.89 -7.92 -6.62
N TYR A 94 2.71 -7.81 -6.00
CA TYR A 94 2.39 -6.71 -5.09
C TYR A 94 3.37 -6.66 -3.90
N ALA A 95 3.57 -7.78 -3.21
CA ALA A 95 4.49 -7.84 -2.07
C ALA A 95 5.93 -7.52 -2.50
N VAL A 96 6.38 -8.00 -3.67
CA VAL A 96 7.69 -7.63 -4.26
C VAL A 96 7.77 -6.13 -4.49
N SER A 97 6.72 -5.51 -5.05
CA SER A 97 6.71 -4.06 -5.27
C SER A 97 6.78 -3.27 -3.95
N LYS A 98 6.15 -3.76 -2.88
CA LYS A 98 6.24 -3.14 -1.55
C LYS A 98 7.61 -3.32 -0.91
N VAL A 99 8.30 -4.45 -1.13
CA VAL A 99 9.72 -4.60 -0.74
C VAL A 99 10.58 -3.57 -1.48
N GLY A 100 10.41 -3.42 -2.79
CA GLY A 100 11.16 -2.43 -3.56
C GLY A 100 10.95 -1.00 -3.06
N ALA A 101 9.70 -0.60 -2.80
CA ALA A 101 9.37 0.73 -2.26
C ALA A 101 9.96 0.93 -0.84
N ASP A 102 9.89 -0.08 0.03
CA ASP A 102 10.46 -0.08 1.38
C ASP A 102 11.97 0.13 1.34
N LEU A 103 12.68 -0.64 0.53
CA LEU A 103 14.14 -0.55 0.37
C LEU A 103 14.55 0.81 -0.21
N MET A 104 13.85 1.31 -1.22
CA MET A 104 14.12 2.63 -1.79
C MET A 104 13.89 3.75 -0.76
N ALA A 105 12.80 3.69 0.00
CA ALA A 105 12.51 4.67 1.04
C ALA A 105 13.62 4.74 2.10
N ARG A 106 14.08 3.58 2.58
CA ARG A 106 15.20 3.50 3.53
C ARG A 106 16.51 3.97 2.92
N HIS A 107 16.78 3.60 1.67
CA HIS A 107 17.97 4.07 0.96
C HIS A 107 18.00 5.61 0.84
N TYR A 108 16.86 6.24 0.51
CA TYR A 108 16.78 7.70 0.44
C TYR A 108 17.00 8.36 1.81
N ALA A 109 16.50 7.76 2.89
CA ALA A 109 16.80 8.24 4.25
C ALA A 109 18.30 8.18 4.56
N GLU A 110 18.96 7.05 4.27
CA GLU A 110 20.37 6.82 4.59
C GLU A 110 21.31 7.62 3.67
N ALA A 111 21.08 7.58 2.36
CA ALA A 111 22.00 8.15 1.38
C ALA A 111 21.86 9.68 1.23
N TYR A 112 20.67 10.22 1.45
CA TYR A 112 20.38 11.65 1.25
C TYR A 112 19.98 12.38 2.52
N GLY A 113 19.97 11.69 3.69
CA GLY A 113 19.59 12.29 4.96
C GLY A 113 18.13 12.72 5.05
N MET A 114 17.26 12.15 4.21
CA MET A 114 15.84 12.50 4.19
C MET A 114 15.10 11.93 5.42
N ARG A 115 14.14 12.68 5.93
CA ARG A 115 13.30 12.24 7.06
C ARG A 115 12.19 11.32 6.59
N VAL A 116 12.53 10.07 6.34
CA VAL A 116 11.59 9.05 5.85
C VAL A 116 11.28 8.04 6.94
N GLN A 117 9.99 7.83 7.21
CA GLN A 117 9.48 6.76 8.04
C GLN A 117 8.75 5.74 7.17
N VAL A 118 9.02 4.46 7.40
CA VAL A 118 8.37 3.35 6.68
C VAL A 118 7.53 2.53 7.66
N THR A 119 6.27 2.24 7.30
CA THR A 119 5.41 1.35 8.09
C THR A 119 5.04 0.11 7.31
N ARG A 120 5.16 -1.07 7.93
CA ARG A 120 4.80 -2.38 7.38
C ARG A 120 3.50 -2.86 8.00
N MET A 121 2.43 -2.15 7.69
CA MET A 121 1.13 -2.35 8.30
C MET A 121 0.49 -3.67 7.87
N GLY A 122 -0.24 -4.32 8.81
CA GLY A 122 -1.16 -5.40 8.52
C GLY A 122 -2.40 -4.92 7.76
N THR A 123 -3.43 -5.74 7.66
CA THR A 123 -4.68 -5.35 7.01
C THR A 123 -5.36 -4.25 7.80
N HIS A 124 -5.71 -3.16 7.13
CA HIS A 124 -6.51 -2.07 7.68
C HIS A 124 -7.87 -2.07 7.00
N THR A 125 -8.91 -1.80 7.76
CA THR A 125 -10.27 -1.66 7.24
C THR A 125 -10.95 -0.43 7.85
N GLY A 126 -12.02 0.01 7.22
CA GLY A 126 -12.80 1.15 7.69
C GLY A 126 -13.79 1.63 6.65
N PRO A 127 -14.54 2.70 6.95
CA PRO A 127 -15.51 3.25 6.01
C PRO A 127 -14.90 3.56 4.64
N ARG A 128 -15.63 3.25 3.58
CA ARG A 128 -15.24 3.44 2.16
C ARG A 128 -14.15 2.52 1.64
N ARG A 129 -13.78 1.46 2.38
CA ARG A 129 -12.90 0.43 1.82
C ARG A 129 -13.59 -0.27 0.64
N GLY A 130 -12.85 -0.48 -0.44
CA GLY A 130 -13.37 -1.09 -1.67
C GLY A 130 -13.89 -2.52 -1.46
N ASP A 131 -14.95 -2.89 -2.17
CA ASP A 131 -15.63 -4.18 -2.06
C ASP A 131 -14.88 -5.36 -2.71
N VAL A 132 -13.71 -5.11 -3.24
CA VAL A 132 -12.74 -6.15 -3.68
C VAL A 132 -12.05 -6.84 -2.51
N PHE A 133 -12.08 -6.24 -1.30
CA PHE A 133 -11.52 -6.80 -0.08
C PHE A 133 -12.57 -7.61 0.68
N ALA A 134 -12.13 -8.68 1.34
CA ALA A 134 -13.01 -9.70 1.93
C ALA A 134 -14.03 -9.10 2.91
N GLU A 135 -13.57 -8.31 3.89
CA GLU A 135 -14.41 -7.71 4.92
C GLU A 135 -15.47 -6.76 4.34
N SER A 136 -15.10 -5.95 3.36
CA SER A 136 -16.05 -5.05 2.69
C SER A 136 -17.01 -5.81 1.79
N SER A 137 -16.52 -6.86 1.11
CA SER A 137 -17.36 -7.75 0.31
C SER A 137 -18.40 -8.46 1.15
N PHE A 138 -18.03 -8.96 2.32
CA PHE A 138 -18.97 -9.63 3.23
C PHE A 138 -20.03 -8.65 3.74
N ALA A 139 -19.63 -7.47 4.21
CA ALA A 139 -20.54 -6.44 4.67
C ALA A 139 -21.53 -6.03 3.57
N LYS A 140 -21.05 -5.83 2.33
CA LYS A 140 -21.91 -5.52 1.18
C LYS A 140 -22.89 -6.64 0.86
N GLN A 141 -22.43 -7.90 0.82
CA GLN A 141 -23.30 -9.05 0.53
C GLN A 141 -24.39 -9.18 1.61
N ILE A 142 -24.06 -9.03 2.89
CA ILE A 142 -25.02 -9.09 4.00
C ILE A 142 -26.08 -7.99 3.82
N ALA A 143 -25.67 -6.74 3.62
CA ALA A 143 -26.59 -5.63 3.41
C ALA A 143 -27.53 -5.85 2.20
N MET A 144 -27.01 -6.40 1.10
CA MET A 144 -27.83 -6.73 -0.08
C MET A 144 -28.81 -7.88 0.18
N ILE A 145 -28.44 -8.87 0.99
CA ILE A 145 -29.34 -9.96 1.43
C ILE A 145 -30.45 -9.38 2.30
N GLU A 146 -30.11 -8.56 3.29
CA GLU A 146 -31.09 -7.92 4.18
C GLU A 146 -32.07 -7.01 3.43
N ALA A 147 -31.58 -6.33 2.37
CA ALA A 147 -32.40 -5.53 1.47
C ALA A 147 -33.22 -6.34 0.45
N GLY A 148 -33.13 -7.67 0.47
CA GLY A 148 -33.82 -8.55 -0.48
C GLY A 148 -33.31 -8.47 -1.93
N GLN A 149 -32.15 -7.89 -2.17
CA GLN A 149 -31.60 -7.66 -3.51
C GLN A 149 -30.90 -8.91 -4.08
N ILE A 150 -30.40 -9.80 -3.22
CA ILE A 150 -29.77 -11.05 -3.62
C ILE A 150 -30.26 -12.21 -2.73
N ARG A 151 -30.08 -13.44 -3.21
CA ARG A 151 -30.36 -14.64 -2.40
C ARG A 151 -29.48 -14.67 -1.15
N PRO A 152 -29.92 -15.31 -0.02
CA PRO A 152 -29.18 -15.40 1.22
C PRO A 152 -28.00 -16.38 1.12
N ILE A 153 -27.07 -16.08 0.23
CA ILE A 153 -25.85 -16.85 -0.05
C ILE A 153 -24.68 -15.90 -0.06
N ILE A 154 -23.72 -16.08 0.86
CA ILE A 154 -22.48 -15.33 0.89
C ILE A 154 -21.42 -16.08 0.09
N LYS A 155 -20.87 -15.42 -0.92
CA LYS A 155 -19.72 -15.91 -1.70
C LYS A 155 -18.43 -15.50 -0.97
N HIS A 156 -17.54 -16.46 -0.74
CA HIS A 156 -16.27 -16.24 -0.06
C HIS A 156 -15.15 -17.03 -0.73
N GLY A 157 -13.89 -16.64 -0.45
CA GLY A 157 -12.70 -17.40 -0.76
C GLY A 157 -12.31 -18.36 0.37
N ASN A 158 -11.00 -18.60 0.53
CA ASN A 158 -10.50 -19.43 1.64
C ASN A 158 -10.64 -18.67 2.97
N LEU A 159 -11.40 -19.24 3.93
CA LEU A 159 -11.63 -18.68 5.26
C LEU A 159 -10.57 -19.11 6.29
N GLU A 160 -9.68 -20.06 5.95
CA GLU A 160 -8.62 -20.55 6.85
C GLU A 160 -7.43 -19.56 6.97
N SER A 161 -7.44 -18.47 6.19
CA SER A 161 -6.38 -17.48 6.24
C SER A 161 -6.45 -16.64 7.50
N MET A 162 -5.44 -16.75 8.37
CA MET A 162 -5.28 -15.87 9.53
C MET A 162 -4.79 -14.49 9.07
N ARG A 163 -5.46 -13.43 9.52
CA ARG A 163 -5.12 -12.05 9.19
C ARG A 163 -5.24 -11.16 10.43
N THR A 164 -4.30 -10.24 10.56
CA THR A 164 -4.47 -9.11 11.48
C THR A 164 -5.31 -8.05 10.81
N ILE A 165 -6.40 -7.63 11.43
CA ILE A 165 -7.28 -6.57 10.90
C ILE A 165 -7.37 -5.47 11.94
N ALA A 166 -7.05 -4.24 11.54
CA ALA A 166 -7.15 -3.05 12.38
C ALA A 166 -8.12 -2.05 11.75
N ASP A 167 -8.84 -1.30 12.57
CA ASP A 167 -9.66 -0.18 12.13
C ASP A 167 -8.75 1.03 11.86
N VAL A 168 -9.02 1.78 10.79
CA VAL A 168 -8.24 2.96 10.42
C VAL A 168 -8.52 4.20 11.29
N ARG A 169 -9.51 4.14 12.15
CA ARG A 169 -9.87 5.20 13.11
C ARG A 169 -9.15 4.89 14.42
#